data_bee2499fa5a545a89fddea8519f47f96
#
_entry.id   bee2499fa5a545a89fddea8519f47f96
#
_cell.length_a   1.000
_cell.length_b   1.000
_cell.length_c   1.000
_cell.angle_alpha   90.00
_cell.angle_beta   90.00
_cell.angle_gamma   90.00
#
_symmetry.space_group_name_H-M   'P 1'
#
loop_
_entity.id
_entity.type
_entity.pdbx_description
1 polymer ?
#
loop_
_entity_poly.entity_id
_entity_poly.type
_entity_poly.pdbx_seq_one_letter_code
_entity_poly.pdbx_strand_id
1 'polypeptide(L)'
;MKTLKAAVAKYNSISLILRILVGLAVGVVLALVAPGAGWVAEFGSLFVGALKGIAPVLVFVIVASALAQGSSRLDRRFGTVIWLYMLTTFLAAAIAVMTSFLFPVTVVLADAAQSDVVPQGLGEVLSTLLTNFVANPVAAIMNGNYIGILFWACMFGIAMKGIGSESTKTFMANTADAVSQIVRWIINLAPFGIMGLVYTNVSGNGLAIFTQYGKLLALLVGTMLFMALIVSPFIMFIYLHCNPYPLVFRCLKESGLTAFFTRSSAANIPVNMALCEKLGLDKDMYSVSIPLGATINMDGAAITITIMTLAAANTLGIQVSLPAAIVLSAMSALGACGASGVAGGSLLLIPMACSLFGISNDVAMQMVGVGFIIGVVQDSVETALNSAGDVEFAATAEYHQWLKQGKPLPEFLAQ
;
A
#
# COMPACT_ATOMS: atom_id res chain seq x y z
N MET A 1 8.13 31.64 21.40
CA MET A 1 8.68 30.78 20.35
C MET A 1 9.53 29.61 20.84
N LYS A 2 10.49 29.77 21.79
CA LYS A 2 11.35 28.67 22.30
C LYS A 2 10.54 27.57 23.01
N THR A 3 9.55 27.93 23.85
CA THR A 3 8.67 26.97 24.56
C THR A 3 7.79 26.15 23.61
N LEU A 4 7.23 26.76 22.56
CA LEU A 4 6.45 26.04 21.55
C LEU A 4 7.30 25.06 20.74
N LYS A 5 8.50 25.48 20.33
CA LYS A 5 9.44 24.56 19.65
C LYS A 5 9.85 23.38 20.53
N ALA A 6 10.08 23.61 21.83
CA ALA A 6 10.38 22.53 22.77
C ALA A 6 9.21 21.57 22.97
N ALA A 7 7.96 22.09 23.06
CA ALA A 7 6.75 21.27 23.16
C ALA A 7 6.54 20.40 21.90
N VAL A 8 6.70 21.00 20.71
CA VAL A 8 6.61 20.28 19.43
C VAL A 8 7.71 19.22 19.32
N ALA A 9 8.93 19.53 19.71
CA ALA A 9 10.04 18.57 19.72
C ALA A 9 9.75 17.40 20.67
N LYS A 10 9.24 17.69 21.88
CA LYS A 10 8.84 16.66 22.85
C LYS A 10 7.68 15.81 22.33
N TYR A 11 6.67 16.42 21.69
CA TYR A 11 5.57 15.68 21.04
C TYR A 11 6.08 14.76 19.92
N ASN A 12 6.99 15.24 19.09
CA ASN A 12 7.56 14.44 17.98
C ASN A 12 8.56 13.36 18.45
N SER A 13 9.06 13.43 19.68
CA SER A 13 9.88 12.34 20.25
C SER A 13 9.08 11.10 20.63
N ILE A 14 7.75 11.23 20.77
CA ILE A 14 6.83 10.11 21.01
C ILE A 14 6.54 9.43 19.67
N SER A 15 6.58 8.11 19.63
CA SER A 15 6.27 7.37 18.40
C SER A 15 4.89 7.73 17.85
N LEU A 16 4.77 7.84 16.52
CA LEU A 16 3.50 8.16 15.87
C LEU A 16 2.39 7.15 16.23
N ILE A 17 2.75 5.87 16.36
CA ILE A 17 1.84 4.80 16.77
C ILE A 17 1.21 5.11 18.12
N LEU A 18 2.03 5.43 19.13
CA LEU A 18 1.51 5.73 20.46
C LEU A 18 0.61 6.98 20.46
N ARG A 19 0.98 8.00 19.70
CA ARG A 19 0.14 9.20 19.54
C ARG A 19 -1.21 8.89 18.88
N ILE A 20 -1.23 8.01 17.86
CA ILE A 20 -2.46 7.54 17.20
C ILE A 20 -3.34 6.76 18.18
N LEU A 21 -2.76 5.83 18.95
CA LEU A 21 -3.51 5.07 19.96
C LEU A 21 -4.13 5.98 21.02
N VAL A 22 -3.40 7.00 21.47
CA VAL A 22 -3.94 8.01 22.39
C VAL A 22 -5.07 8.80 21.72
N GLY A 23 -4.89 9.25 20.48
CA GLY A 23 -5.94 9.93 19.71
C GLY A 23 -7.21 9.09 19.57
N LEU A 24 -7.06 7.80 19.23
CA LEU A 24 -8.16 6.83 19.14
C LEU A 24 -8.90 6.71 20.49
N ALA A 25 -8.15 6.48 21.59
CA ALA A 25 -8.75 6.36 22.93
C ALA A 25 -9.50 7.63 23.34
N VAL A 26 -8.91 8.79 23.10
CA VAL A 26 -9.56 10.10 23.37
C VAL A 26 -10.81 10.27 22.53
N GLY A 27 -10.78 9.91 21.23
CA GLY A 27 -11.94 9.93 20.34
C GLY A 27 -13.11 9.08 20.86
N VAL A 28 -12.83 7.85 21.30
CA VAL A 28 -13.84 6.97 21.92
C VAL A 28 -14.43 7.61 23.18
N VAL A 29 -13.57 8.07 24.10
CA VAL A 29 -14.02 8.67 25.36
C VAL A 29 -14.89 9.91 25.10
N LEU A 30 -14.45 10.81 24.20
CA LEU A 30 -15.23 12.00 23.84
C LEU A 30 -16.57 11.64 23.21
N ALA A 31 -16.63 10.63 22.36
CA ALA A 31 -17.87 10.16 21.73
C ALA A 31 -18.90 9.66 22.77
N LEU A 32 -18.42 8.99 23.84
CA LEU A 32 -19.28 8.44 24.89
C LEU A 32 -19.70 9.50 25.92
N VAL A 33 -18.79 10.42 26.28
CA VAL A 33 -19.02 11.40 27.35
C VAL A 33 -19.64 12.71 26.84
N ALA A 34 -19.29 13.11 25.63
CA ALA A 34 -19.70 14.38 25.02
C ALA A 34 -20.14 14.20 23.55
N PRO A 35 -21.18 13.40 23.25
CA PRO A 35 -21.61 13.11 21.87
C PRO A 35 -22.07 14.37 21.11
N GLY A 36 -22.35 15.49 21.78
CA GLY A 36 -22.68 16.77 21.16
C GLY A 36 -21.49 17.67 20.81
N ALA A 37 -20.24 17.23 21.02
CA ALA A 37 -19.06 18.06 20.77
C ALA A 37 -18.65 17.98 19.27
N GLY A 38 -19.51 18.41 18.35
CA GLY A 38 -19.33 18.31 16.91
C GLY A 38 -18.01 18.89 16.36
N TRP A 39 -17.41 19.87 17.07
CA TRP A 39 -16.10 20.42 16.69
C TRP A 39 -14.96 19.38 16.67
N VAL A 40 -15.12 18.26 17.41
CA VAL A 40 -14.14 17.17 17.39
C VAL A 40 -14.15 16.46 16.03
N ALA A 41 -15.32 16.32 15.39
CA ALA A 41 -15.48 15.72 14.07
C ALA A 41 -14.69 16.49 12.99
N GLU A 42 -14.57 17.83 13.14
CA GLU A 42 -13.85 18.66 12.17
C GLU A 42 -12.38 18.26 11.99
N PHE A 43 -11.72 17.77 13.03
CA PHE A 43 -10.35 17.25 12.90
C PHE A 43 -10.28 16.05 11.95
N GLY A 44 -11.28 15.17 11.99
CA GLY A 44 -11.40 14.04 11.08
C GLY A 44 -11.62 14.51 9.64
N SER A 45 -12.57 15.42 9.44
CA SER A 45 -12.91 16.01 8.15
C SER A 45 -11.72 16.72 7.51
N LEU A 46 -11.00 17.54 8.27
CA LEU A 46 -9.80 18.25 7.80
C LEU A 46 -8.66 17.28 7.42
N PHE A 47 -8.45 16.24 8.21
CA PHE A 47 -7.43 15.24 7.94
C PHE A 47 -7.72 14.48 6.65
N VAL A 48 -8.94 13.96 6.48
CA VAL A 48 -9.36 13.25 5.26
C VAL A 48 -9.37 14.20 4.06
N GLY A 49 -9.84 15.43 4.24
CA GLY A 49 -9.82 16.47 3.20
C GLY A 49 -8.41 16.81 2.70
N ALA A 50 -7.43 16.92 3.61
CA ALA A 50 -6.04 17.16 3.24
C ALA A 50 -5.45 15.98 2.43
N LEU A 51 -5.75 14.72 2.85
CA LEU A 51 -5.34 13.53 2.12
C LEU A 51 -6.01 13.46 0.74
N LYS A 52 -7.32 13.71 0.67
CA LYS A 52 -8.09 13.76 -0.58
C LYS A 52 -7.49 14.77 -1.56
N GLY A 53 -7.09 15.95 -1.06
CA GLY A 53 -6.53 17.01 -1.90
C GLY A 53 -5.16 16.67 -2.50
N ILE A 54 -4.28 15.98 -1.73
CA ILE A 54 -2.92 15.68 -2.19
C ILE A 54 -2.81 14.36 -2.97
N ALA A 55 -3.72 13.40 -2.76
CA ALA A 55 -3.61 12.06 -3.30
C ALA A 55 -3.51 12.01 -4.84
N PRO A 56 -4.29 12.77 -5.64
CA PRO A 56 -4.17 12.77 -7.10
C PRO A 56 -2.78 13.19 -7.59
N VAL A 57 -2.22 14.25 -6.98
CA VAL A 57 -0.88 14.75 -7.30
C VAL A 57 0.18 13.74 -6.89
N LEU A 58 0.05 13.16 -5.70
CA LEU A 58 0.95 12.14 -5.18
C LEU A 58 1.06 10.96 -6.16
N VAL A 59 -0.07 10.37 -6.56
CA VAL A 59 -0.09 9.22 -7.47
C VAL A 59 0.58 9.57 -8.80
N PHE A 60 0.26 10.72 -9.36
CA PHE A 60 0.88 11.13 -10.63
C PHE A 60 2.41 11.25 -10.53
N VAL A 61 2.91 12.02 -9.57
CA VAL A 61 4.36 12.31 -9.50
C VAL A 61 5.19 11.08 -9.12
N ILE A 62 4.67 10.21 -8.23
CA ILE A 62 5.41 9.02 -7.82
C ILE A 62 5.51 8.01 -8.96
N VAL A 63 4.38 7.68 -9.60
CA VAL A 63 4.37 6.70 -10.69
C VAL A 63 5.20 7.21 -11.88
N ALA A 64 5.04 8.47 -12.25
CA ALA A 64 5.81 9.07 -13.34
C ALA A 64 7.32 9.09 -13.03
N SER A 65 7.71 9.46 -11.80
CA SER A 65 9.11 9.47 -11.38
C SER A 65 9.71 8.07 -11.34
N ALA A 66 9.02 7.10 -10.78
CA ALA A 66 9.48 5.71 -10.69
C ALA A 66 9.78 5.11 -12.07
N LEU A 67 8.86 5.32 -13.03
CA LEU A 67 9.04 4.83 -14.41
C LEU A 67 10.13 5.58 -15.18
N ALA A 68 10.29 6.89 -14.96
CA ALA A 68 11.33 7.68 -15.61
C ALA A 68 12.75 7.25 -15.19
N GLN A 69 12.91 6.79 -13.96
CA GLN A 69 14.21 6.41 -13.38
C GLN A 69 14.59 4.95 -13.66
N GLY A 70 13.70 4.13 -14.21
CA GLY A 70 13.95 2.72 -14.48
C GLY A 70 15.27 2.52 -15.25
N SER A 71 16.22 1.74 -14.70
CA SER A 71 17.55 1.53 -15.28
C SER A 71 17.47 0.83 -16.64
N SER A 72 18.35 1.24 -17.57
CA SER A 72 18.48 0.64 -18.90
C SER A 72 19.50 -0.53 -18.97
N ARG A 73 20.24 -0.79 -17.89
CA ARG A 73 21.24 -1.85 -17.81
C ARG A 73 20.72 -2.97 -16.90
N LEU A 74 19.84 -3.82 -17.45
CA LEU A 74 19.31 -4.97 -16.72
C LEU A 74 20.09 -6.22 -17.17
N ASP A 75 20.93 -6.75 -16.30
CA ASP A 75 21.42 -8.13 -16.37
C ASP A 75 20.20 -9.08 -16.25
N ARG A 76 20.31 -10.29 -16.80
CA ARG A 76 19.24 -11.32 -16.79
C ARG A 76 18.75 -11.66 -15.37
N ARG A 77 19.60 -11.49 -14.35
CA ARG A 77 19.29 -11.66 -12.93
C ARG A 77 18.25 -10.64 -12.44
N PHE A 78 18.39 -9.37 -12.85
CA PHE A 78 17.42 -8.33 -12.52
C PHE A 78 16.04 -8.61 -13.12
N GLY A 79 16.00 -9.13 -14.36
CA GLY A 79 14.74 -9.52 -14.97
C GLY A 79 13.97 -10.54 -14.14
N THR A 80 14.68 -11.51 -13.54
CA THR A 80 14.05 -12.52 -12.66
C THR A 80 13.54 -11.90 -11.36
N VAL A 81 14.31 -11.01 -10.72
CA VAL A 81 13.86 -10.32 -9.50
C VAL A 81 12.62 -9.46 -9.76
N ILE A 82 12.67 -8.62 -10.81
CA ILE A 82 11.54 -7.75 -11.17
C ILE A 82 10.30 -8.60 -11.48
N TRP A 83 10.49 -9.69 -12.21
CA TRP A 83 9.41 -10.62 -12.51
C TRP A 83 8.79 -11.20 -11.23
N LEU A 84 9.61 -11.64 -10.27
CA LEU A 84 9.13 -12.17 -8.99
C LEU A 84 8.38 -11.11 -8.22
N TYR A 85 8.90 -9.90 -8.08
CA TYR A 85 8.24 -8.80 -7.40
C TYR A 85 6.85 -8.49 -8.00
N MET A 86 6.78 -8.37 -9.33
CA MET A 86 5.50 -8.09 -10.00
C MET A 86 4.52 -9.26 -9.93
N LEU A 87 5.03 -10.48 -10.08
CA LEU A 87 4.21 -11.69 -9.99
C LEU A 87 3.61 -11.85 -8.60
N THR A 88 4.41 -11.69 -7.53
CA THR A 88 3.92 -11.85 -6.16
C THR A 88 2.96 -10.75 -5.77
N THR A 89 3.22 -9.51 -6.18
CA THR A 89 2.29 -8.39 -5.95
C THR A 89 0.96 -8.61 -6.65
N PHE A 90 0.95 -9.13 -7.88
CA PHE A 90 -0.29 -9.49 -8.56
C PHE A 90 -1.01 -10.67 -7.89
N LEU A 91 -0.27 -11.73 -7.52
CA LEU A 91 -0.84 -12.87 -6.81
C LEU A 91 -1.39 -12.48 -5.44
N ALA A 92 -0.73 -11.57 -4.73
CA ALA A 92 -1.21 -11.04 -3.46
C ALA A 92 -2.57 -10.35 -3.62
N ALA A 93 -2.75 -9.53 -4.65
CA ALA A 93 -4.03 -8.93 -4.99
C ALA A 93 -5.09 -9.98 -5.40
N ALA A 94 -4.72 -10.99 -6.19
CA ALA A 94 -5.63 -12.06 -6.60
C ALA A 94 -6.11 -12.90 -5.40
N ILE A 95 -5.20 -13.20 -4.47
CA ILE A 95 -5.53 -13.89 -3.21
C ILE A 95 -6.42 -13.02 -2.33
N ALA A 96 -6.18 -11.71 -2.29
CA ALA A 96 -7.04 -10.76 -1.60
C ALA A 96 -8.48 -10.75 -2.16
N VAL A 97 -8.65 -10.89 -3.48
CA VAL A 97 -9.97 -11.11 -4.10
C VAL A 97 -10.58 -12.41 -3.62
N MET A 98 -9.83 -13.52 -3.67
CA MET A 98 -10.34 -14.83 -3.24
C MET A 98 -10.77 -14.81 -1.77
N THR A 99 -9.95 -14.27 -0.89
CA THR A 99 -10.25 -14.19 0.55
C THR A 99 -11.43 -13.26 0.82
N SER A 100 -11.57 -12.15 0.10
CA SER A 100 -12.72 -11.25 0.21
C SER A 100 -14.03 -11.88 -0.29
N PHE A 101 -13.97 -12.74 -1.28
CA PHE A 101 -15.15 -13.48 -1.76
C PHE A 101 -15.55 -14.61 -0.79
N LEU A 102 -14.58 -15.27 -0.17
CA LEU A 102 -14.83 -16.30 0.84
C LEU A 102 -15.33 -15.71 2.17
N PHE A 103 -14.83 -14.55 2.54
CA PHE A 103 -15.12 -13.86 3.80
C PHE A 103 -15.54 -12.41 3.52
N PRO A 104 -16.73 -12.18 2.93
CA PRO A 104 -17.18 -10.84 2.61
C PRO A 104 -17.34 -10.01 3.90
N VAL A 105 -16.72 -8.83 3.90
CA VAL A 105 -16.79 -7.88 5.01
C VAL A 105 -17.49 -6.62 4.55
N THR A 106 -18.37 -6.09 5.39
CA THR A 106 -19.00 -4.78 5.25
C THR A 106 -18.54 -3.88 6.39
N VAL A 107 -18.52 -2.58 6.17
CA VAL A 107 -18.16 -1.58 7.17
C VAL A 107 -19.26 -0.52 7.28
N VAL A 108 -19.41 0.10 8.44
CA VAL A 108 -20.30 1.25 8.60
C VAL A 108 -19.58 2.47 8.03
N LEU A 109 -20.20 3.09 7.04
CA LEU A 109 -19.79 4.37 6.47
C LEU A 109 -20.84 5.43 6.83
N ALA A 110 -20.38 6.63 7.19
CA ALA A 110 -21.29 7.75 7.38
C ALA A 110 -21.86 8.14 6.01
N ASP A 111 -23.17 8.36 5.92
CA ASP A 111 -23.85 8.76 4.67
C ASP A 111 -23.65 7.82 3.45
N ALA A 112 -23.43 6.53 3.69
CA ALA A 112 -23.51 5.55 2.60
C ALA A 112 -24.96 5.43 2.13
N ALA A 113 -25.44 6.41 1.34
CA ALA A 113 -26.61 6.22 0.54
C ALA A 113 -26.34 4.98 -0.33
N GLN A 114 -27.25 3.99 -0.29
CA GLN A 114 -27.22 2.90 -1.25
C GLN A 114 -27.15 3.54 -2.65
N SER A 115 -25.98 3.46 -3.27
CA SER A 115 -25.87 3.93 -4.64
C SER A 115 -26.65 2.92 -5.48
N ASP A 116 -27.60 3.38 -6.29
CA ASP A 116 -28.28 2.59 -7.32
C ASP A 116 -27.28 2.16 -8.43
N VAL A 117 -26.07 1.78 -8.04
CA VAL A 117 -25.04 1.30 -8.96
C VAL A 117 -25.44 -0.10 -9.38
N VAL A 118 -26.06 -0.18 -10.54
CA VAL A 118 -26.38 -1.45 -11.20
C VAL A 118 -25.07 -2.21 -11.43
N PRO A 119 -25.03 -3.54 -11.17
CA PRO A 119 -23.84 -4.35 -11.44
C PRO A 119 -23.39 -4.16 -12.88
N GLN A 120 -22.21 -3.56 -13.08
CA GLN A 120 -21.69 -3.30 -14.40
C GLN A 120 -21.22 -4.60 -15.04
N GLY A 121 -21.69 -4.91 -16.22
CA GLY A 121 -21.17 -6.00 -17.04
C GLY A 121 -19.70 -5.75 -17.42
N LEU A 122 -18.95 -6.82 -17.74
CA LEU A 122 -17.54 -6.70 -18.16
C LEU A 122 -17.34 -5.66 -19.27
N GLY A 123 -18.28 -5.56 -20.22
CA GLY A 123 -18.23 -4.58 -21.30
C GLY A 123 -18.28 -3.13 -20.80
N GLU A 124 -19.10 -2.84 -19.79
CA GLU A 124 -19.20 -1.50 -19.19
C GLU A 124 -17.95 -1.16 -18.40
N VAL A 125 -17.40 -2.11 -17.63
CA VAL A 125 -16.14 -1.94 -16.90
C VAL A 125 -14.99 -1.61 -17.87
N LEU A 126 -14.86 -2.38 -18.96
CA LEU A 126 -13.84 -2.13 -19.99
C LEU A 126 -14.06 -0.79 -20.72
N SER A 127 -15.30 -0.45 -21.04
CA SER A 127 -15.63 0.84 -21.66
C SER A 127 -15.27 2.01 -20.75
N THR A 128 -15.60 1.90 -19.46
CA THR A 128 -15.27 2.92 -18.45
C THR A 128 -13.75 3.07 -18.32
N LEU A 129 -13.00 1.97 -18.28
CA LEU A 129 -11.53 1.99 -18.26
C LEU A 129 -10.96 2.72 -19.49
N LEU A 130 -11.39 2.32 -20.70
CA LEU A 130 -10.90 2.91 -21.95
C LEU A 130 -11.21 4.40 -22.05
N THR A 131 -12.42 4.80 -21.66
CA THR A 131 -12.81 6.21 -21.64
C THR A 131 -12.00 7.03 -20.64
N ASN A 132 -11.74 6.47 -19.47
CA ASN A 132 -10.93 7.15 -18.44
C ASN A 132 -9.46 7.24 -18.80
N PHE A 133 -8.90 6.28 -19.56
CA PHE A 133 -7.50 6.36 -20.02
C PHE A 133 -7.23 7.60 -20.87
N VAL A 134 -8.18 7.96 -21.74
CA VAL A 134 -8.04 9.12 -22.65
C VAL A 134 -8.63 10.41 -22.08
N ALA A 135 -9.03 10.44 -20.81
CA ALA A 135 -9.47 11.65 -20.12
C ALA A 135 -8.36 12.71 -20.14
N ASN A 136 -8.74 14.00 -20.19
CA ASN A 136 -7.75 15.09 -20.11
C ASN A 136 -6.91 14.95 -18.82
N PRO A 137 -5.58 14.95 -18.88
CA PRO A 137 -4.71 14.70 -17.73
C PRO A 137 -4.90 15.71 -16.59
N VAL A 138 -5.11 16.99 -16.91
CA VAL A 138 -5.35 18.04 -15.91
C VAL A 138 -6.70 17.86 -15.25
N ALA A 139 -7.74 17.58 -16.05
CA ALA A 139 -9.07 17.29 -15.52
C ALA A 139 -9.08 16.00 -14.69
N ALA A 140 -8.31 14.97 -15.07
CA ALA A 140 -8.16 13.76 -14.31
C ALA A 140 -7.61 14.04 -12.89
N ILE A 141 -6.56 14.86 -12.80
CA ILE A 141 -5.98 15.27 -11.50
C ILE A 141 -7.00 16.10 -10.70
N MET A 142 -7.65 17.07 -11.32
CA MET A 142 -8.61 17.96 -10.68
C MET A 142 -9.82 17.20 -10.10
N ASN A 143 -10.33 16.22 -10.85
CA ASN A 143 -11.54 15.48 -10.50
C ASN A 143 -11.25 14.18 -9.72
N GLY A 144 -9.98 13.84 -9.47
CA GLY A 144 -9.59 12.59 -8.83
C GLY A 144 -9.93 11.36 -9.68
N ASN A 145 -9.86 11.47 -11.02
CA ASN A 145 -9.99 10.32 -11.91
C ASN A 145 -8.67 9.53 -11.91
N TYR A 146 -8.53 8.63 -10.95
CA TYR A 146 -7.28 7.89 -10.71
C TYR A 146 -6.87 6.97 -11.86
N ILE A 147 -7.82 6.45 -12.63
CA ILE A 147 -7.54 5.64 -13.83
C ILE A 147 -6.80 6.50 -14.86
N GLY A 148 -7.34 7.69 -15.16
CA GLY A 148 -6.70 8.65 -16.05
C GLY A 148 -5.36 9.15 -15.50
N ILE A 149 -5.29 9.44 -14.19
CA ILE A 149 -4.05 9.86 -13.52
C ILE A 149 -2.96 8.80 -13.69
N LEU A 150 -3.26 7.53 -13.40
CA LEU A 150 -2.31 6.43 -13.52
C LEU A 150 -1.86 6.23 -14.96
N PHE A 151 -2.80 6.23 -15.92
CA PHE A 151 -2.48 6.11 -17.34
C PHE A 151 -1.49 7.21 -17.80
N TRP A 152 -1.82 8.48 -17.52
CA TRP A 152 -0.97 9.60 -17.94
C TRP A 152 0.36 9.64 -17.17
N ALA A 153 0.38 9.23 -15.91
CA ALA A 153 1.63 9.09 -15.15
C ALA A 153 2.54 8.03 -15.76
N CYS A 154 1.98 6.88 -16.18
CA CYS A 154 2.72 5.83 -16.88
C CYS A 154 3.27 6.34 -18.24
N MET A 155 2.41 6.92 -19.06
CA MET A 155 2.80 7.45 -20.38
C MET A 155 3.89 8.51 -20.25
N PHE A 156 3.73 9.46 -19.34
CA PHE A 156 4.71 10.51 -19.09
C PHE A 156 6.04 9.95 -18.56
N GLY A 157 6.00 9.02 -17.59
CA GLY A 157 7.19 8.40 -17.03
C GLY A 157 7.97 7.60 -18.06
N ILE A 158 7.29 6.80 -18.90
CA ILE A 158 7.92 6.03 -20.00
C ILE A 158 8.55 6.99 -21.04
N ALA A 159 7.86 8.05 -21.43
CA ALA A 159 8.40 9.05 -22.36
C ALA A 159 9.65 9.73 -21.78
N MET A 160 9.60 10.14 -20.51
CA MET A 160 10.72 10.77 -19.82
C MET A 160 11.90 9.82 -19.60
N LYS A 161 11.67 8.51 -19.47
CA LYS A 161 12.74 7.53 -19.45
C LYS A 161 13.60 7.57 -20.70
N GLY A 162 12.97 7.75 -21.87
CA GLY A 162 13.65 7.78 -23.16
C GLY A 162 14.33 9.11 -23.51
N ILE A 163 13.71 10.25 -23.18
CA ILE A 163 14.15 11.58 -23.61
C ILE A 163 14.71 12.46 -22.49
N GLY A 164 14.42 12.12 -21.23
CA GLY A 164 14.81 12.93 -20.08
C GLY A 164 16.32 12.89 -19.83
N SER A 165 16.93 14.07 -19.63
CA SER A 165 18.29 14.15 -19.12
C SER A 165 18.37 13.68 -17.67
N GLU A 166 19.56 13.36 -17.17
CA GLU A 166 19.75 12.94 -15.76
C GLU A 166 19.31 14.05 -14.78
N SER A 167 19.53 15.31 -15.11
CA SER A 167 19.05 16.45 -14.31
C SER A 167 17.52 16.52 -14.26
N THR A 168 16.85 16.22 -15.36
CA THR A 168 15.38 16.19 -15.41
C THR A 168 14.82 15.02 -14.62
N LYS A 169 15.41 13.84 -14.72
CA LYS A 169 15.03 12.67 -13.91
C LYS A 169 15.24 12.94 -12.43
N THR A 170 16.34 13.55 -12.05
CA THR A 170 16.61 13.99 -10.66
C THR A 170 15.57 15.00 -10.18
N PHE A 171 15.18 15.97 -11.03
CA PHE A 171 14.11 16.91 -10.69
C PHE A 171 12.78 16.21 -10.45
N MET A 172 12.41 15.21 -11.26
CA MET A 172 11.21 14.39 -11.05
C MET A 172 11.27 13.62 -9.73
N ALA A 173 12.42 13.04 -9.39
CA ALA A 173 12.63 12.37 -8.10
C ALA A 173 12.43 13.33 -6.92
N ASN A 174 13.09 14.48 -6.97
CA ASN A 174 12.97 15.50 -5.93
C ASN A 174 11.53 16.00 -5.78
N THR A 175 10.78 16.10 -6.89
CA THR A 175 9.36 16.49 -6.88
C THR A 175 8.51 15.41 -6.18
N ALA A 176 8.73 14.13 -6.49
CA ALA A 176 8.06 13.02 -5.84
C ALA A 176 8.37 12.97 -4.33
N ASP A 177 9.63 13.20 -3.95
CA ASP A 177 10.06 13.28 -2.56
C ASP A 177 9.42 14.46 -1.83
N ALA A 178 9.32 15.63 -2.48
CA ALA A 178 8.67 16.81 -1.90
C ALA A 178 7.18 16.56 -1.63
N VAL A 179 6.46 15.97 -2.58
CA VAL A 179 5.03 15.63 -2.40
C VAL A 179 4.87 14.55 -1.33
N SER A 180 5.73 13.54 -1.31
CA SER A 180 5.77 12.53 -0.25
C SER A 180 6.02 13.15 1.13
N GLN A 181 6.87 14.17 1.20
CA GLN A 181 7.12 14.90 2.45
C GLN A 181 5.89 15.68 2.92
N ILE A 182 5.10 16.26 2.01
CA ILE A 182 3.82 16.89 2.36
C ILE A 182 2.86 15.85 2.96
N VAL A 183 2.76 14.67 2.35
CA VAL A 183 1.94 13.56 2.89
C VAL A 183 2.41 13.17 4.29
N ARG A 184 3.73 13.07 4.53
CA ARG A 184 4.27 12.79 5.88
C ARG A 184 3.86 13.86 6.90
N TRP A 185 3.82 15.13 6.51
CA TRP A 185 3.34 16.20 7.40
C TRP A 185 1.86 16.02 7.74
N ILE A 186 1.03 15.69 6.74
CA ILE A 186 -0.40 15.41 6.97
C ILE A 186 -0.55 14.18 7.89
N ILE A 187 0.19 13.10 7.64
CA ILE A 187 0.16 11.88 8.46
C ILE A 187 0.62 12.14 9.91
N ASN A 188 1.52 13.08 10.14
CA ASN A 188 1.87 13.50 11.51
C ASN A 188 0.70 14.14 12.29
N LEU A 189 -0.34 14.61 11.60
CA LEU A 189 -1.59 15.07 12.19
C LEU A 189 -2.61 13.94 12.40
N ALA A 190 -2.31 12.72 11.96
CA ALA A 190 -3.20 11.56 12.10
C ALA A 190 -3.74 11.32 13.52
N PRO A 191 -2.99 11.54 14.62
CA PRO A 191 -3.53 11.40 15.96
C PRO A 191 -4.80 12.25 16.21
N PHE A 192 -4.82 13.46 15.70
CA PHE A 192 -5.99 14.36 15.80
C PHE A 192 -7.06 13.96 14.77
N GLY A 193 -6.66 13.65 13.54
CA GLY A 193 -7.57 13.19 12.50
C GLY A 193 -8.32 11.91 12.89
N ILE A 194 -7.60 10.92 13.40
CA ILE A 194 -8.18 9.65 13.87
C ILE A 194 -9.05 9.86 15.08
N MET A 195 -8.68 10.75 16.02
CA MET A 195 -9.54 11.15 17.12
C MET A 195 -10.90 11.64 16.60
N GLY A 196 -10.91 12.53 15.61
CA GLY A 196 -12.14 13.06 15.02
C GLY A 196 -12.95 11.99 14.26
N LEU A 197 -12.30 11.14 13.49
CA LEU A 197 -12.95 10.04 12.76
C LEU A 197 -13.59 9.02 13.70
N VAL A 198 -12.88 8.61 14.74
CA VAL A 198 -13.39 7.70 15.78
C VAL A 198 -14.54 8.32 16.53
N TYR A 199 -14.41 9.59 16.91
CA TYR A 199 -15.50 10.34 17.54
C TYR A 199 -16.77 10.31 16.69
N THR A 200 -16.69 10.67 15.41
CA THR A 200 -17.84 10.65 14.49
C THR A 200 -18.47 9.27 14.38
N ASN A 201 -17.64 8.26 14.15
CA ASN A 201 -18.13 6.89 13.95
C ASN A 201 -18.75 6.29 15.22
N VAL A 202 -18.14 6.48 16.38
CA VAL A 202 -18.65 5.95 17.66
C VAL A 202 -19.89 6.73 18.13
N SER A 203 -19.95 8.06 17.94
CA SER A 203 -21.13 8.84 18.25
C SER A 203 -22.35 8.45 17.42
N GLY A 204 -22.14 8.09 16.12
CA GLY A 204 -23.23 7.69 15.22
C GLY A 204 -23.65 6.23 15.36
N ASN A 205 -22.70 5.32 15.59
CA ASN A 205 -22.92 3.86 15.45
C ASN A 205 -22.61 3.07 16.75
N GLY A 206 -22.15 3.74 17.80
CA GLY A 206 -21.74 3.09 19.04
C GLY A 206 -20.46 2.26 18.90
N LEU A 207 -20.14 1.49 19.96
CA LEU A 207 -18.93 0.66 20.00
C LEU A 207 -18.99 -0.58 19.09
N ALA A 208 -20.18 -0.95 18.58
CA ALA A 208 -20.35 -2.11 17.70
C ALA A 208 -19.50 -2.00 16.40
N ILE A 209 -19.15 -0.78 15.99
CA ILE A 209 -18.31 -0.53 14.81
C ILE A 209 -16.92 -1.20 14.92
N PHE A 210 -16.38 -1.32 16.13
CA PHE A 210 -15.08 -1.98 16.31
C PHE A 210 -15.10 -3.48 16.01
N THR A 211 -16.27 -4.12 16.08
CA THR A 211 -16.42 -5.51 15.65
C THR A 211 -16.26 -5.64 14.14
N GLN A 212 -16.79 -4.72 13.37
CA GLN A 212 -16.65 -4.72 11.90
C GLN A 212 -15.22 -4.37 11.49
N TYR A 213 -14.62 -3.37 12.14
CA TYR A 213 -13.21 -3.03 11.92
C TYR A 213 -12.28 -4.19 12.31
N GLY A 214 -12.60 -4.92 13.37
CA GLY A 214 -11.88 -6.13 13.77
C GLY A 214 -11.96 -7.24 12.73
N LYS A 215 -13.14 -7.47 12.11
CA LYS A 215 -13.32 -8.44 11.01
C LYS A 215 -12.49 -8.03 9.78
N LEU A 216 -12.55 -6.75 9.41
CA LEU A 216 -11.78 -6.21 8.28
C LEU A 216 -10.27 -6.36 8.54
N LEU A 217 -9.82 -6.01 9.74
CA LEU A 217 -8.41 -6.17 10.12
C LEU A 217 -7.97 -7.63 10.11
N ALA A 218 -8.82 -8.54 10.62
CA ALA A 218 -8.53 -9.97 10.62
C ALA A 218 -8.42 -10.52 9.19
N LEU A 219 -9.27 -10.07 8.27
CA LEU A 219 -9.19 -10.44 6.85
C LEU A 219 -7.90 -9.94 6.22
N LEU A 220 -7.55 -8.67 6.43
CA LEU A 220 -6.31 -8.06 5.92
C LEU A 220 -5.08 -8.80 6.44
N VAL A 221 -4.93 -8.89 7.76
CA VAL A 221 -3.78 -9.53 8.40
C VAL A 221 -3.71 -11.01 8.07
N GLY A 222 -4.86 -11.71 8.09
CA GLY A 222 -4.94 -13.12 7.72
C GLY A 222 -4.48 -13.38 6.28
N THR A 223 -4.89 -12.54 5.33
CA THR A 223 -4.45 -12.63 3.93
C THR A 223 -2.96 -12.33 3.79
N MET A 224 -2.44 -11.32 4.49
CA MET A 224 -1.01 -10.99 4.50
C MET A 224 -0.16 -12.13 5.08
N LEU A 225 -0.61 -12.74 6.18
CA LEU A 225 0.07 -13.89 6.76
C LEU A 225 0.00 -15.13 5.85
N PHE A 226 -1.13 -15.34 5.18
CA PHE A 226 -1.25 -16.42 4.18
C PHE A 226 -0.28 -16.20 3.02
N MET A 227 -0.14 -14.97 2.55
CA MET A 227 0.85 -14.63 1.53
C MET A 227 2.28 -14.90 2.02
N ALA A 228 2.65 -14.40 3.21
CA ALA A 228 3.99 -14.53 3.78
C ALA A 228 4.39 -15.97 4.10
N LEU A 229 3.44 -16.80 4.57
CA LEU A 229 3.76 -18.12 5.14
C LEU A 229 3.41 -19.29 4.22
N ILE A 230 2.60 -19.07 3.18
CA ILE A 230 2.17 -20.12 2.26
C ILE A 230 2.57 -19.80 0.82
N VAL A 231 2.13 -18.64 0.30
CA VAL A 231 2.26 -18.34 -1.14
C VAL A 231 3.69 -17.98 -1.51
N SER A 232 4.32 -17.05 -0.79
CA SER A 232 5.71 -16.67 -1.04
C SER A 232 6.67 -17.86 -0.88
N PRO A 233 6.59 -18.67 0.20
CA PRO A 233 7.36 -19.91 0.32
C PRO A 233 7.12 -20.90 -0.82
N PHE A 234 5.87 -21.04 -1.27
CA PHE A 234 5.56 -21.95 -2.39
C PHE A 234 6.22 -21.48 -3.70
N ILE A 235 6.22 -20.19 -3.99
CA ILE A 235 6.93 -19.64 -5.15
C ILE A 235 8.44 -19.87 -5.01
N MET A 236 9.01 -19.61 -3.84
CA MET A 236 10.43 -19.87 -3.57
C MET A 236 10.78 -21.34 -3.76
N PHE A 237 9.92 -22.26 -3.28
CA PHE A 237 10.09 -23.70 -3.47
C PHE A 237 10.16 -24.08 -4.97
N ILE A 238 9.30 -23.49 -5.82
CA ILE A 238 9.33 -23.75 -7.28
C ILE A 238 10.67 -23.35 -7.90
N TYR A 239 11.30 -22.28 -7.42
CA TYR A 239 12.58 -21.80 -7.95
C TYR A 239 13.80 -22.50 -7.35
N LEU A 240 13.76 -22.85 -6.06
CA LEU A 240 14.91 -23.37 -5.32
C LEU A 240 14.91 -24.90 -5.20
N HIS A 241 13.76 -25.56 -5.37
CA HIS A 241 13.57 -27.00 -5.21
C HIS A 241 14.04 -27.54 -3.85
N CYS A 242 14.02 -26.68 -2.80
CA CYS A 242 14.38 -27.03 -1.43
C CYS A 242 13.41 -26.37 -0.43
N ASN A 243 13.51 -26.72 0.84
CA ASN A 243 12.70 -26.11 1.89
C ASN A 243 13.00 -24.59 2.02
N PRO A 244 12.05 -23.68 1.70
CA PRO A 244 12.31 -22.25 1.73
C PRO A 244 12.19 -21.61 3.14
N TYR A 245 11.57 -22.31 4.08
CA TYR A 245 11.23 -21.73 5.39
C TYR A 245 12.43 -21.21 6.20
N PRO A 246 13.63 -21.82 6.16
CA PRO A 246 14.79 -21.23 6.84
C PRO A 246 15.13 -19.82 6.34
N LEU A 247 14.95 -19.54 5.03
CA LEU A 247 15.13 -18.21 4.45
C LEU A 247 13.98 -17.28 4.83
N VAL A 248 12.73 -17.74 4.70
CA VAL A 248 11.52 -16.97 5.05
C VAL A 248 11.57 -16.47 6.49
N PHE A 249 11.79 -17.37 7.47
CA PHE A 249 11.85 -16.97 8.86
C PHE A 249 13.03 -16.05 9.17
N ARG A 250 14.14 -16.19 8.47
CA ARG A 250 15.28 -15.29 8.61
C ARG A 250 14.92 -13.89 8.09
N CYS A 251 14.27 -13.79 6.93
CA CYS A 251 13.83 -12.52 6.36
C CYS A 251 12.76 -11.86 7.24
N LEU A 252 11.76 -12.61 7.71
CA LEU A 252 10.75 -12.08 8.63
C LEU A 252 11.35 -11.59 9.94
N LYS A 253 12.32 -12.31 10.50
CA LYS A 253 12.97 -11.94 11.78
C LYS A 253 13.89 -10.72 11.64
N GLU A 254 14.74 -10.66 10.63
CA GLU A 254 15.75 -9.60 10.50
C GLU A 254 15.20 -8.36 9.77
N SER A 255 14.46 -8.54 8.69
CA SER A 255 13.84 -7.47 7.91
C SER A 255 12.42 -7.15 8.38
N GLY A 256 11.53 -8.15 8.35
CA GLY A 256 10.11 -7.97 8.62
C GLY A 256 9.83 -7.34 9.99
N LEU A 257 10.52 -7.80 11.05
CA LEU A 257 10.33 -7.24 12.39
C LEU A 257 10.73 -5.75 12.46
N THR A 258 11.84 -5.37 11.83
CA THR A 258 12.28 -3.97 11.78
C THR A 258 11.29 -3.13 10.96
N ALA A 259 10.84 -3.64 9.83
CA ALA A 259 9.86 -2.99 8.96
C ALA A 259 8.48 -2.84 9.65
N PHE A 260 8.06 -3.81 10.44
CA PHE A 260 6.84 -3.76 11.25
C PHE A 260 6.80 -2.54 12.17
N PHE A 261 7.91 -2.26 12.87
CA PHE A 261 7.97 -1.14 13.80
C PHE A 261 8.22 0.20 13.11
N THR A 262 8.99 0.22 12.03
CA THR A 262 9.29 1.47 11.30
C THR A 262 8.17 1.89 10.38
N ARG A 263 7.36 0.96 9.89
CA ARG A 263 6.29 1.17 8.92
C ARG A 263 6.78 1.93 7.67
N SER A 264 8.01 1.63 7.26
CA SER A 264 8.63 2.26 6.10
C SER A 264 9.60 1.31 5.42
N SER A 265 9.24 0.80 4.25
CA SER A 265 10.11 -0.02 3.40
C SER A 265 11.39 0.74 3.01
N ALA A 266 11.27 2.04 2.75
CA ALA A 266 12.43 2.88 2.42
C ALA A 266 13.43 3.00 3.60
N ALA A 267 12.94 3.15 4.83
CA ALA A 267 13.80 3.17 6.03
C ALA A 267 14.45 1.81 6.30
N ASN A 268 13.88 0.72 5.77
CA ASN A 268 14.38 -0.64 5.96
C ASN A 268 15.42 -1.06 4.89
N ILE A 269 15.64 -0.28 3.84
CA ILE A 269 16.63 -0.58 2.78
C ILE A 269 18.01 -0.93 3.36
N PRO A 270 18.63 -0.17 4.28
CA PRO A 270 19.93 -0.53 4.83
C PRO A 270 19.92 -1.87 5.58
N VAL A 271 18.84 -2.20 6.28
CA VAL A 271 18.66 -3.49 6.99
C VAL A 271 18.60 -4.63 5.97
N ASN A 272 17.83 -4.47 4.91
CA ASN A 272 17.70 -5.45 3.84
C ASN A 272 19.04 -5.66 3.11
N MET A 273 19.77 -4.60 2.80
CA MET A 273 21.10 -4.72 2.18
C MET A 273 22.09 -5.46 3.07
N ALA A 274 22.12 -5.15 4.37
CA ALA A 274 22.97 -5.87 5.33
C ALA A 274 22.57 -7.36 5.47
N LEU A 275 21.26 -7.66 5.36
CA LEU A 275 20.79 -9.04 5.35
C LEU A 275 21.21 -9.76 4.07
N CYS A 276 21.09 -9.13 2.89
CA CYS A 276 21.59 -9.68 1.62
C CYS A 276 23.07 -10.02 1.67
N GLU A 277 23.90 -9.14 2.26
CA GLU A 277 25.32 -9.39 2.48
C GLU A 277 25.56 -10.62 3.35
N LYS A 278 24.84 -10.76 4.48
CA LYS A 278 24.90 -11.95 5.34
C LYS A 278 24.43 -13.24 4.66
N LEU A 279 23.54 -13.13 3.68
CA LEU A 279 23.09 -14.25 2.85
C LEU A 279 24.08 -14.60 1.74
N GLY A 280 25.16 -13.81 1.57
CA GLY A 280 26.20 -14.02 0.58
C GLY A 280 25.78 -13.64 -0.84
N LEU A 281 24.77 -12.78 -1.00
CA LEU A 281 24.31 -12.30 -2.30
C LEU A 281 25.30 -11.31 -2.91
N ASP A 282 25.28 -11.23 -4.25
CA ASP A 282 26.12 -10.32 -5.02
C ASP A 282 25.74 -8.86 -4.75
N LYS A 283 26.74 -8.07 -4.33
CA LYS A 283 26.57 -6.66 -3.98
C LYS A 283 26.02 -5.83 -5.13
N ASP A 284 26.48 -6.07 -6.36
CA ASP A 284 26.02 -5.32 -7.54
C ASP A 284 24.53 -5.60 -7.82
N MET A 285 24.04 -6.78 -7.44
CA MET A 285 22.64 -7.14 -7.58
C MET A 285 21.80 -6.53 -6.46
N TYR A 286 22.10 -6.77 -5.18
CA TYR A 286 21.22 -6.32 -4.11
C TYR A 286 21.27 -4.81 -3.89
N SER A 287 22.34 -4.10 -4.26
CA SER A 287 22.39 -2.64 -4.17
C SER A 287 21.40 -1.94 -5.10
N VAL A 288 20.90 -2.63 -6.12
CA VAL A 288 19.87 -2.13 -7.04
C VAL A 288 18.51 -2.78 -6.77
N SER A 289 18.48 -4.12 -6.57
CA SER A 289 17.20 -4.81 -6.39
C SER A 289 16.48 -4.45 -5.09
N ILE A 290 17.19 -4.23 -3.99
CA ILE A 290 16.57 -3.88 -2.71
C ILE A 290 15.95 -2.48 -2.72
N PRO A 291 16.62 -1.39 -3.15
CA PRO A 291 15.95 -0.10 -3.30
C PRO A 291 14.78 -0.14 -4.30
N LEU A 292 14.89 -0.94 -5.37
CA LEU A 292 13.80 -1.12 -6.33
C LEU A 292 12.63 -1.88 -5.67
N GLY A 293 12.89 -2.98 -4.94
CA GLY A 293 11.90 -3.75 -4.21
C GLY A 293 11.10 -2.90 -3.25
N ALA A 294 11.77 -2.04 -2.48
CA ALA A 294 11.12 -1.11 -1.55
C ALA A 294 10.09 -0.17 -2.22
N THR A 295 10.01 -0.16 -3.55
CA THR A 295 9.03 0.62 -4.33
C THR A 295 8.07 -0.22 -5.16
N ILE A 296 8.47 -1.39 -5.66
CA ILE A 296 7.65 -2.19 -6.57
C ILE A 296 7.20 -3.55 -6.01
N ASN A 297 7.85 -4.06 -4.96
CA ASN A 297 7.46 -5.30 -4.29
C ASN A 297 6.52 -4.97 -3.12
N MET A 298 5.26 -4.79 -3.44
CA MET A 298 4.26 -4.20 -2.53
C MET A 298 3.06 -5.13 -2.32
N ASP A 299 3.34 -6.40 -1.99
CA ASP A 299 2.33 -7.46 -1.79
C ASP A 299 1.26 -7.07 -0.79
N GLY A 300 1.68 -6.55 0.37
CA GLY A 300 0.77 -6.11 1.43
C GLY A 300 -0.06 -4.90 1.02
N ALA A 301 0.53 -3.94 0.27
CA ALA A 301 -0.20 -2.80 -0.25
C ALA A 301 -1.26 -3.23 -1.28
N ALA A 302 -0.94 -4.16 -2.16
CA ALA A 302 -1.88 -4.73 -3.12
C ALA A 302 -3.04 -5.45 -2.42
N ILE A 303 -2.77 -6.20 -1.34
CA ILE A 303 -3.80 -6.81 -0.48
C ILE A 303 -4.69 -5.73 0.13
N THR A 304 -4.09 -4.70 0.70
CA THR A 304 -4.82 -3.60 1.35
C THR A 304 -5.75 -2.89 0.38
N ILE A 305 -5.24 -2.46 -0.78
CA ILE A 305 -6.03 -1.78 -1.81
C ILE A 305 -7.21 -2.66 -2.23
N THR A 306 -6.96 -3.94 -2.49
CA THR A 306 -7.97 -4.88 -2.99
C THR A 306 -9.05 -5.16 -1.94
N ILE A 307 -8.69 -5.53 -0.71
CA ILE A 307 -9.66 -5.88 0.35
C ILE A 307 -10.48 -4.64 0.74
N MET A 308 -9.86 -3.48 0.89
CA MET A 308 -10.56 -2.25 1.25
C MET A 308 -11.56 -1.84 0.17
N THR A 309 -11.20 -1.99 -1.10
CA THR A 309 -12.10 -1.72 -2.24
C THR A 309 -13.27 -2.70 -2.27
N LEU A 310 -13.02 -4.00 -2.07
CA LEU A 310 -14.09 -5.01 -2.04
C LEU A 310 -14.98 -4.86 -0.80
N ALA A 311 -14.44 -4.44 0.34
CA ALA A 311 -15.24 -4.10 1.50
C ALA A 311 -16.16 -2.89 1.24
N ALA A 312 -15.69 -1.87 0.49
CA ALA A 312 -16.54 -0.77 0.03
C ALA A 312 -17.65 -1.27 -0.92
N ALA A 313 -17.30 -2.09 -1.91
CA ALA A 313 -18.26 -2.67 -2.84
C ALA A 313 -19.33 -3.50 -2.11
N ASN A 314 -18.92 -4.37 -1.19
CA ASN A 314 -19.81 -5.18 -0.37
C ASN A 314 -20.75 -4.30 0.49
N THR A 315 -20.24 -3.21 1.05
CA THR A 315 -21.00 -2.26 1.88
C THR A 315 -22.10 -1.57 1.06
N LEU A 316 -21.80 -1.25 -0.19
CA LEU A 316 -22.74 -0.61 -1.13
C LEU A 316 -23.63 -1.63 -1.86
N GLY A 317 -23.50 -2.93 -1.62
CA GLY A 317 -24.25 -3.98 -2.31
C GLY A 317 -23.83 -4.19 -3.77
N ILE A 318 -22.66 -3.68 -4.18
CA ILE A 318 -22.12 -3.84 -5.54
C ILE A 318 -21.59 -5.27 -5.70
N GLN A 319 -22.16 -6.01 -6.64
CA GLN A 319 -21.68 -7.35 -6.98
C GLN A 319 -20.50 -7.27 -7.96
N VAL A 320 -19.35 -7.73 -7.50
CA VAL A 320 -18.11 -7.73 -8.30
C VAL A 320 -18.01 -9.05 -9.06
N SER A 321 -18.02 -8.98 -10.39
CA SER A 321 -17.82 -10.15 -11.24
C SER A 321 -16.37 -10.61 -11.24
N LEU A 322 -16.13 -11.90 -11.51
CA LEU A 322 -14.76 -12.45 -11.55
C LEU A 322 -13.84 -11.71 -12.55
N PRO A 323 -14.28 -11.37 -13.78
CA PRO A 323 -13.44 -10.57 -14.69
C PRO A 323 -13.10 -9.19 -14.13
N ALA A 324 -14.06 -8.49 -13.50
CA ALA A 324 -13.79 -7.19 -12.86
C ALA A 324 -12.82 -7.33 -11.67
N ALA A 325 -12.88 -8.44 -10.94
CA ALA A 325 -11.95 -8.74 -9.87
C ALA A 325 -10.51 -8.99 -10.36
N ILE A 326 -10.34 -9.62 -11.54
CA ILE A 326 -9.02 -9.77 -12.18
C ILE A 326 -8.46 -8.40 -12.58
N VAL A 327 -9.29 -7.52 -13.14
CA VAL A 327 -8.89 -6.14 -13.46
C VAL A 327 -8.52 -5.39 -12.18
N LEU A 328 -9.30 -5.53 -11.10
CA LEU A 328 -8.96 -4.97 -9.79
C LEU A 328 -7.60 -5.46 -9.31
N SER A 329 -7.31 -6.77 -9.43
CA SER A 329 -6.01 -7.32 -9.00
C SER A 329 -4.85 -6.69 -9.78
N ALA A 330 -5.00 -6.53 -11.11
CA ALA A 330 -3.98 -5.88 -11.93
C ALA A 330 -3.81 -4.39 -11.56
N MET A 331 -4.92 -3.66 -11.36
CA MET A 331 -4.88 -2.25 -10.94
C MET A 331 -4.27 -2.08 -9.55
N SER A 332 -4.62 -2.96 -8.60
CA SER A 332 -4.07 -2.92 -7.24
C SER A 332 -2.56 -3.19 -7.25
N ALA A 333 -2.10 -4.16 -8.05
CA ALA A 333 -0.68 -4.46 -8.18
C ALA A 333 0.11 -3.29 -8.81
N LEU A 334 -0.40 -2.72 -9.90
CA LEU A 334 0.22 -1.55 -10.53
C LEU A 334 0.18 -0.31 -9.62
N GLY A 335 -0.95 -0.09 -8.95
CA GLY A 335 -1.10 1.01 -8.00
C GLY A 335 -0.16 0.86 -6.81
N ALA A 336 -0.03 -0.36 -6.28
CA ALA A 336 0.84 -0.65 -5.15
C ALA A 336 2.29 -0.24 -5.42
N CYS A 337 2.79 -0.39 -6.66
CA CYS A 337 4.12 0.13 -7.07
C CYS A 337 4.24 1.66 -6.90
N GLY A 338 3.13 2.38 -6.76
CA GLY A 338 3.07 3.82 -6.48
C GLY A 338 2.84 4.16 -5.00
N ALA A 339 2.82 3.17 -4.10
CA ALA A 339 2.49 3.40 -2.68
C ALA A 339 3.57 4.14 -1.87
N SER A 340 4.71 4.47 -2.47
CA SER A 340 5.73 5.38 -1.91
C SER A 340 6.41 4.94 -0.60
N GLY A 341 6.33 3.69 -0.17
CA GLY A 341 7.07 3.18 1.01
C GLY A 341 6.96 4.03 2.29
N VAL A 342 5.93 4.88 2.41
CA VAL A 342 5.60 5.69 3.58
C VAL A 342 4.37 5.11 4.28
N ALA A 343 4.30 5.29 5.61
CA ALA A 343 3.18 4.81 6.41
C ALA A 343 1.83 5.29 5.84
N GLY A 344 0.89 4.35 5.63
CA GLY A 344 -0.44 4.63 5.09
C GLY A 344 -0.48 4.98 3.59
N GLY A 345 0.63 4.81 2.85
CA GLY A 345 0.68 5.12 1.41
C GLY A 345 -0.30 4.30 0.58
N SER A 346 -0.47 3.03 0.89
CA SER A 346 -1.43 2.14 0.20
C SER A 346 -2.88 2.60 0.33
N LEU A 347 -3.25 3.19 1.48
CA LEU A 347 -4.61 3.67 1.73
C LEU A 347 -5.03 4.78 0.74
N LEU A 348 -4.08 5.61 0.33
CA LEU A 348 -4.34 6.70 -0.62
C LEU A 348 -4.62 6.21 -2.04
N LEU A 349 -4.41 4.93 -2.32
CA LEU A 349 -4.68 4.28 -3.60
C LEU A 349 -6.04 3.57 -3.64
N ILE A 350 -6.74 3.47 -2.51
CA ILE A 350 -8.09 2.90 -2.43
C ILE A 350 -9.06 3.62 -3.37
N PRO A 351 -9.08 4.97 -3.44
CA PRO A 351 -9.99 5.67 -4.37
C PRO A 351 -9.76 5.32 -5.84
N MET A 352 -8.50 5.04 -6.23
CA MET A 352 -8.18 4.57 -7.57
C MET A 352 -8.89 3.24 -7.87
N ALA A 353 -8.78 2.27 -6.97
CA ALA A 353 -9.40 0.96 -7.14
C ALA A 353 -10.94 1.02 -7.02
N CYS A 354 -11.48 1.85 -6.14
CA CYS A 354 -12.92 2.11 -5.99
C CYS A 354 -13.53 2.70 -7.25
N SER A 355 -12.79 3.57 -7.97
CA SER A 355 -13.29 4.18 -9.21
C SER A 355 -13.57 3.16 -10.31
N LEU A 356 -12.95 1.97 -10.28
CA LEU A 356 -13.24 0.87 -11.19
C LEU A 356 -14.70 0.40 -11.11
N PHE A 357 -15.31 0.51 -9.94
CA PHE A 357 -16.69 0.08 -9.66
C PHE A 357 -17.68 1.26 -9.59
N GLY A 358 -17.29 2.44 -10.05
CA GLY A 358 -18.13 3.62 -9.97
C GLY A 358 -18.37 4.13 -8.54
N ILE A 359 -17.61 3.64 -7.55
CA ILE A 359 -17.70 4.08 -6.16
C ILE A 359 -17.18 5.52 -6.07
N SER A 360 -18.01 6.41 -5.51
CA SER A 360 -17.67 7.83 -5.42
C SER A 360 -16.40 8.06 -4.59
N ASN A 361 -15.67 9.12 -4.92
CA ASN A 361 -14.46 9.48 -4.19
C ASN A 361 -14.73 9.77 -2.70
N ASP A 362 -15.91 10.26 -2.37
CA ASP A 362 -16.30 10.52 -0.99
C ASP A 362 -16.44 9.23 -0.17
N VAL A 363 -17.07 8.21 -0.72
CA VAL A 363 -17.16 6.88 -0.10
C VAL A 363 -15.76 6.24 -0.01
N ALA A 364 -14.98 6.31 -1.07
CA ALA A 364 -13.62 5.79 -1.07
C ALA A 364 -12.73 6.46 0.00
N MET A 365 -12.88 7.77 0.21
CA MET A 365 -12.16 8.49 1.25
C MET A 365 -12.65 8.16 2.67
N GLN A 366 -13.91 7.78 2.86
CA GLN A 366 -14.36 7.21 4.13
C GLN A 366 -13.67 5.87 4.40
N MET A 367 -13.51 5.02 3.37
CA MET A 367 -12.72 3.78 3.50
C MET A 367 -11.26 4.07 3.87
N VAL A 368 -10.65 5.10 3.28
CA VAL A 368 -9.31 5.57 3.69
C VAL A 368 -9.31 5.94 5.18
N GLY A 369 -10.33 6.65 5.65
CA GLY A 369 -10.51 6.98 7.07
C GLY A 369 -10.57 5.73 7.96
N VAL A 370 -11.35 4.72 7.57
CA VAL A 370 -11.39 3.41 8.26
C VAL A 370 -10.00 2.77 8.26
N GLY A 371 -9.31 2.79 7.12
CA GLY A 371 -7.94 2.29 6.99
C GLY A 371 -6.97 2.94 7.98
N PHE A 372 -7.05 4.25 8.18
CA PHE A 372 -6.22 4.93 9.19
C PHE A 372 -6.56 4.55 10.63
N ILE A 373 -7.84 4.24 10.95
CA ILE A 373 -8.23 3.78 12.28
C ILE A 373 -7.58 2.41 12.60
N ILE A 374 -7.60 1.46 11.66
CA ILE A 374 -6.99 0.14 11.82
C ILE A 374 -5.51 0.11 11.44
N GLY A 375 -5.00 1.18 10.87
CA GLY A 375 -3.72 1.27 10.18
C GLY A 375 -2.49 1.03 11.05
N VAL A 376 -2.60 1.15 12.38
CA VAL A 376 -1.46 0.85 13.25
C VAL A 376 -1.01 -0.60 13.09
N VAL A 377 -1.94 -1.55 13.07
CA VAL A 377 -1.63 -2.98 12.91
C VAL A 377 -1.51 -3.34 11.42
N GLN A 378 -2.48 -2.89 10.62
CA GLN A 378 -2.55 -3.23 9.20
C GLN A 378 -1.27 -2.81 8.47
N ASP A 379 -0.86 -1.54 8.57
CA ASP A 379 0.30 -0.99 7.88
C ASP A 379 1.65 -1.54 8.43
N SER A 380 1.68 -1.92 9.72
CA SER A 380 2.84 -2.62 10.29
C SER A 380 3.04 -4.01 9.66
N VAL A 381 1.96 -4.80 9.52
CA VAL A 381 2.02 -6.13 8.90
C VAL A 381 2.27 -6.01 7.39
N GLU A 382 1.61 -5.06 6.73
CA GLU A 382 1.83 -4.72 5.33
C GLU A 382 3.31 -4.45 5.03
N THR A 383 3.92 -3.55 5.80
CA THR A 383 5.32 -3.18 5.60
C THR A 383 6.27 -4.33 5.92
N ALA A 384 5.95 -5.14 6.93
CA ALA A 384 6.73 -6.32 7.26
C ALA A 384 6.75 -7.33 6.11
N LEU A 385 5.58 -7.60 5.50
CA LEU A 385 5.46 -8.48 4.34
C LEU A 385 6.23 -7.93 3.14
N ASN A 386 6.00 -6.67 2.77
CA ASN A 386 6.67 -6.03 1.65
C ASN A 386 8.19 -6.10 1.79
N SER A 387 8.71 -5.68 2.94
CA SER A 387 10.14 -5.54 3.16
C SER A 387 10.86 -6.88 3.32
N ALA A 388 10.24 -7.89 3.94
CA ALA A 388 10.80 -9.24 3.99
C ALA A 388 10.84 -9.85 2.58
N GLY A 389 9.79 -9.66 1.79
CA GLY A 389 9.69 -10.10 0.40
C GLY A 389 10.77 -9.53 -0.50
N ASP A 390 11.23 -8.29 -0.26
CA ASP A 390 12.36 -7.71 -1.01
C ASP A 390 13.58 -8.61 -0.96
N VAL A 391 13.94 -9.10 0.22
CA VAL A 391 15.11 -9.96 0.43
C VAL A 391 14.81 -11.40 -0.03
N GLU A 392 13.62 -11.93 0.28
CA GLU A 392 13.20 -13.28 -0.11
C GLU A 392 13.32 -13.50 -1.62
N PHE A 393 12.80 -12.57 -2.41
CA PHE A 393 12.79 -12.72 -3.87
C PHE A 393 14.11 -12.31 -4.52
N ALA A 394 14.87 -11.38 -3.94
CA ALA A 394 16.24 -11.12 -4.36
C ALA A 394 17.12 -12.36 -4.15
N ALA A 395 17.06 -12.98 -2.96
CA ALA A 395 17.79 -14.20 -2.65
C ALA A 395 17.33 -15.38 -3.53
N THR A 396 16.02 -15.52 -3.73
CA THR A 396 15.46 -16.59 -4.57
C THR A 396 15.97 -16.49 -6.00
N ALA A 397 15.97 -15.30 -6.60
CA ALA A 397 16.45 -15.10 -7.96
C ALA A 397 17.95 -15.41 -8.09
N GLU A 398 18.76 -15.00 -7.11
CA GLU A 398 20.19 -15.25 -7.14
C GLU A 398 20.53 -16.72 -6.87
N TYR A 399 19.92 -17.35 -5.88
CA TYR A 399 20.14 -18.78 -5.59
C TYR A 399 19.64 -19.67 -6.72
N HIS A 400 18.56 -19.31 -7.40
CA HIS A 400 18.14 -19.99 -8.62
C HIS A 400 19.21 -19.91 -9.72
N GLN A 401 19.90 -18.78 -9.85
CA GLN A 401 21.03 -18.64 -10.76
C GLN A 401 22.24 -19.49 -10.33
N TRP A 402 22.52 -19.60 -9.01
CA TRP A 402 23.56 -20.49 -8.49
C TRP A 402 23.27 -21.93 -8.86
N LEU A 403 22.04 -22.41 -8.69
CA LEU A 403 21.66 -23.77 -9.10
C LEU A 403 21.89 -24.01 -10.59
N LYS A 404 21.55 -23.05 -11.44
CA LYS A 404 21.81 -23.14 -12.89
C LYS A 404 23.30 -23.18 -13.25
N GLN A 405 24.15 -22.63 -12.40
CA GLN A 405 25.60 -22.62 -12.54
C GLN A 405 26.28 -23.83 -11.86
N GLY A 406 25.51 -24.72 -11.26
CA GLY A 406 26.04 -25.85 -10.48
C GLY A 406 26.66 -25.45 -9.14
N LYS A 407 26.43 -24.23 -8.64
CA LYS A 407 26.86 -23.79 -7.31
C LYS A 407 25.93 -24.35 -6.24
N PRO A 408 26.46 -24.81 -5.10
CA PRO A 408 25.63 -25.25 -3.99
C PRO A 408 24.87 -24.08 -3.35
N LEU A 409 23.68 -24.39 -2.85
CA LEU A 409 22.93 -23.46 -1.99
C LEU A 409 23.65 -23.30 -0.63
N PRO A 410 23.39 -22.20 0.10
CA PRO A 410 23.92 -22.05 1.46
C PRO A 410 23.47 -23.19 2.38
N GLU A 411 24.34 -23.59 3.33
CA GLU A 411 24.11 -24.72 4.24
C GLU A 411 22.74 -24.67 4.96
N PHE A 412 22.28 -23.49 5.31
CA PHE A 412 20.99 -23.34 6.00
C PHE A 412 19.77 -23.67 5.12
N LEU A 413 19.93 -23.79 3.80
CA LEU A 413 18.91 -24.24 2.83
C LEU A 413 19.15 -25.69 2.37
N ALA A 414 20.27 -26.26 2.67
CA ALA A 414 20.65 -27.62 2.26
C ALA A 414 20.13 -28.73 3.19
N GLN A 415 19.37 -28.35 4.22
CA GLN A 415 18.83 -29.27 5.24
C GLN A 415 17.44 -29.81 4.89
#